data_5737eed70047359da9e75d6f67419695
#
_entry.id   5737eed70047359da9e75d6f67419695
#
_cell.length_a   1.000
_cell.length_b   1.000
_cell.length_c   1.000
_cell.angle_alpha   90.00
_cell.angle_beta   90.00
_cell.angle_gamma   90.00
#
_symmetry.space_group_name_H-M   'P 1'
#
loop_
_entity.id
_entity.type
_entity.pdbx_description
1 polymer ?
#
loop_
_entity_poly.entity_id
_entity_poly.type
_entity_poly.pdbx_seq_one_letter_code
_entity_poly.pdbx_strand_id
1 'polypeptide(L)'
;MTKVSIIRFKPKTECFDQFLNNIKVRNEEKANLNPPTHYLMTTSDEVIAIAFRAKSELSESSAKGVNWLDTQRDLLLEYSKEDRHTIPLTGNLVEY
;
A
#
# COMPACT_ATOMS: atom_id res chain seq x y z
N MET A 1 -19.75 1.98 -6.18
CA MET A 1 -19.15 2.89 -5.18
C MET A 1 -17.65 2.65 -5.12
N THR A 2 -16.89 3.71 -5.14
CA THR A 2 -15.43 3.62 -5.11
C THR A 2 -14.94 3.46 -3.68
N LYS A 3 -14.06 2.49 -3.45
CA LYS A 3 -13.36 2.31 -2.18
C LYS A 3 -11.99 2.96 -2.24
N VAL A 4 -11.58 3.56 -1.14
CA VAL A 4 -10.23 4.07 -0.95
C VAL A 4 -9.53 3.16 0.06
N SER A 5 -8.40 2.61 -0.33
CA SER A 5 -7.55 1.79 0.53
C SER A 5 -6.26 2.54 0.81
N ILE A 6 -5.91 2.64 2.08
CA ILE A 6 -4.64 3.24 2.51
C ILE A 6 -3.90 2.19 3.32
N ILE A 7 -2.63 1.95 2.98
CA ILE A 7 -1.80 1.01 3.72
C ILE A 7 -0.50 1.70 4.11
N ARG A 8 -0.21 1.71 5.40
CA ARG A 8 1.02 2.30 5.94
C ARG A 8 2.06 1.22 6.13
N PHE A 9 3.29 1.50 5.71
CA PHE A 9 4.46 0.65 5.91
C PHE A 9 5.56 1.47 6.59
N LYS A 10 6.31 0.83 7.47
CA LYS A 10 7.46 1.46 8.13
C LYS A 10 8.73 0.67 7.79
N PRO A 11 9.41 1.00 6.68
CA PRO A 11 10.64 0.30 6.33
C PRO A 11 11.73 0.53 7.38
N LYS A 12 12.59 -0.46 7.56
CA LYS A 12 13.83 -0.25 8.30
C LYS A 12 14.61 0.89 7.64
N THR A 13 15.33 1.69 8.43
CA THR A 13 16.03 2.88 7.93
C THR A 13 16.93 2.54 6.74
N GLU A 14 17.70 1.47 6.85
CA GLU A 14 18.63 1.01 5.80
C GLU A 14 17.92 0.39 4.59
N CYS A 15 16.62 0.07 4.71
CA CYS A 15 15.84 -0.56 3.66
C CYS A 15 14.80 0.37 3.03
N PHE A 16 14.74 1.63 3.45
CA PHE A 16 13.70 2.57 3.00
C PHE A 16 13.67 2.72 1.48
N ASP A 17 14.81 3.04 0.88
CA ASP A 17 14.89 3.25 -0.56
C ASP A 17 14.61 1.97 -1.34
N GLN A 18 15.08 0.83 -0.85
CA GLN A 18 14.83 -0.47 -1.47
C GLN A 18 13.34 -0.80 -1.47
N PHE A 19 12.68 -0.63 -0.32
CA PHE A 19 11.24 -0.89 -0.21
C PHE A 19 10.44 0.06 -1.09
N LEU A 20 10.76 1.35 -1.07
CA LEU A 20 10.08 2.34 -1.91
C LEU A 20 10.19 1.97 -3.40
N ASN A 21 11.38 1.57 -3.83
CA ASN A 21 11.56 1.13 -5.22
C ASN A 21 10.74 -0.12 -5.54
N ASN A 22 10.70 -1.09 -4.62
CA ASN A 22 9.94 -2.32 -4.81
C ASN A 22 8.44 -2.05 -4.98
N ILE A 23 7.88 -1.14 -4.16
CA ILE A 23 6.45 -0.82 -4.26
C ILE A 23 6.14 0.02 -5.48
N LYS A 24 7.06 0.88 -5.92
CA LYS A 24 6.91 1.62 -7.18
C LYS A 24 6.80 0.67 -8.38
N VAL A 25 7.68 -0.31 -8.44
CA VAL A 25 7.67 -1.32 -9.51
C VAL A 25 6.35 -2.10 -9.50
N ARG A 26 5.91 -2.52 -8.32
CA ARG A 26 4.65 -3.25 -8.19
C ARG A 26 3.45 -2.44 -8.69
N ASN A 27 3.44 -1.13 -8.43
CA ASN A 27 2.30 -0.27 -8.74
C ASN A 27 2.41 0.45 -10.08
N GLU A 28 3.47 0.21 -10.85
CA GLU A 28 3.79 0.98 -12.06
C GLU A 28 2.63 1.07 -13.06
N GLU A 29 2.01 -0.05 -13.37
CA GLU A 29 0.90 -0.07 -14.33
C GLU A 29 -0.27 0.79 -13.85
N LYS A 30 -0.61 0.68 -12.56
CA LYS A 30 -1.74 1.40 -11.98
C LYS A 30 -1.45 2.88 -11.80
N ALA A 31 -0.20 3.22 -11.53
CA ALA A 31 0.23 4.62 -11.40
C ALA A 31 0.27 5.33 -12.74
N ASN A 32 0.47 4.60 -13.84
CA ASN A 32 0.54 5.13 -15.19
C ASN A 32 -0.81 5.18 -15.92
N LEU A 33 -1.89 4.73 -15.29
CA LEU A 33 -3.23 4.90 -15.83
C LEU A 33 -3.62 6.39 -15.85
N ASN A 34 -4.56 6.75 -16.71
CA ASN A 34 -5.07 8.11 -16.80
C ASN A 34 -6.60 8.12 -16.60
N PRO A 35 -7.12 8.50 -15.40
CA PRO A 35 -6.35 8.89 -14.22
C PRO A 35 -5.72 7.70 -13.51
N PRO A 36 -4.64 7.92 -12.75
CA PRO A 36 -4.04 6.85 -11.96
C PRO A 36 -5.00 6.34 -10.89
N THR A 37 -4.90 5.06 -10.56
CA THR A 37 -5.68 4.46 -9.48
C THR A 37 -4.85 4.19 -8.23
N HIS A 38 -3.52 4.26 -8.34
CA HIS A 38 -2.60 4.02 -7.23
C HIS A 38 -1.65 5.19 -7.07
N TYR A 39 -1.42 5.57 -5.82
CA TYR A 39 -0.53 6.67 -5.43
C TYR A 39 0.36 6.21 -4.28
N LEU A 40 1.49 6.86 -4.15
CA LEU A 40 2.40 6.67 -3.02
C LEU A 40 2.67 8.01 -2.35
N MET A 41 2.80 7.97 -1.03
CA MET A 41 3.23 9.11 -0.23
C MET A 41 4.33 8.61 0.70
N THR A 42 5.33 9.46 0.95
CA THR A 42 6.35 9.16 1.94
C THR A 42 6.34 10.19 3.05
N THR A 43 6.65 9.74 4.25
CA THR A 43 7.00 10.59 5.38
C THR A 43 8.46 10.34 5.74
N SER A 44 8.94 10.89 6.86
CA SER A 44 10.34 10.69 7.26
C SER A 44 10.69 9.21 7.50
N ASP A 45 9.71 8.39 7.89
CA ASP A 45 9.94 6.99 8.27
C ASP A 45 8.93 6.01 7.68
N GLU A 46 7.94 6.48 6.93
CA GLU A 46 6.89 5.62 6.38
C GLU A 46 6.76 5.76 4.88
N VAL A 47 6.31 4.67 4.24
CA VAL A 47 5.80 4.66 2.88
C VAL A 47 4.31 4.33 2.96
N ILE A 48 3.48 5.12 2.30
CA ILE A 48 2.02 5.00 2.38
C ILE A 48 1.49 4.77 0.98
N ALA A 49 0.77 3.67 0.80
CA ALA A 49 0.14 3.32 -0.47
C ALA A 49 -1.34 3.70 -0.43
N ILE A 50 -1.80 4.35 -1.49
CA ILE A 50 -3.18 4.80 -1.63
C ILE A 50 -3.74 4.22 -2.92
N ALA A 51 -4.88 3.54 -2.84
CA ALA A 51 -5.51 2.92 -4.02
C ALA A 51 -7.00 3.22 -4.06
N PHE A 52 -7.50 3.48 -5.25
CA PHE A 52 -8.93 3.67 -5.53
C PHE A 52 -9.42 2.45 -6.31
N ARG A 53 -10.46 1.78 -5.81
CA ARG A 53 -10.95 0.51 -6.39
C ARG A 53 -12.45 0.42 -6.37
N ALA A 54 -13.01 -0.34 -7.33
CA ALA A 54 -14.38 -0.76 -7.23
C ALA A 54 -14.52 -1.79 -6.08
N LYS A 55 -15.67 -1.80 -5.42
CA LYS A 55 -15.92 -2.72 -4.30
C LYS A 55 -15.69 -4.19 -4.69
N SER A 56 -16.06 -4.57 -5.90
CA SER A 56 -15.93 -5.95 -6.40
C SER A 56 -14.48 -6.42 -6.55
N GLU A 57 -13.51 -5.50 -6.62
CA GLU A 57 -12.11 -5.84 -6.82
C GLU A 57 -11.34 -6.00 -5.51
N LEU A 58 -11.94 -5.58 -4.40
CA LEU A 58 -11.20 -5.40 -3.15
C LEU A 58 -10.68 -6.71 -2.56
N SER A 59 -11.48 -7.77 -2.54
CA SER A 59 -11.09 -9.05 -1.94
C SER A 59 -9.95 -9.71 -2.72
N GLU A 60 -10.02 -9.73 -4.04
CA GLU A 60 -8.95 -10.27 -4.89
C GLU A 60 -7.66 -9.48 -4.74
N SER A 61 -7.76 -8.16 -4.73
CA SER A 61 -6.62 -7.28 -4.54
C SER A 61 -5.96 -7.46 -3.18
N SER A 62 -6.76 -7.71 -2.13
CA SER A 62 -6.25 -7.94 -0.78
C SER A 62 -5.42 -9.21 -0.70
N ALA A 63 -5.86 -10.30 -1.32
CA ALA A 63 -5.10 -11.56 -1.36
C ALA A 63 -3.75 -11.39 -2.06
N LYS A 64 -3.74 -10.72 -3.22
CA LYS A 64 -2.50 -10.43 -3.95
C LYS A 64 -1.57 -9.52 -3.14
N GLY A 65 -2.13 -8.56 -2.43
CA GLY A 65 -1.39 -7.65 -1.57
C GLY A 65 -0.70 -8.37 -0.42
N VAL A 66 -1.38 -9.31 0.24
CA VAL A 66 -0.80 -10.11 1.32
C VAL A 66 0.35 -10.99 0.79
N ASN A 67 0.17 -11.62 -0.37
CA ASN A 67 1.22 -12.43 -0.97
C ASN A 67 2.46 -11.61 -1.29
N TRP A 68 2.29 -10.41 -1.84
CA TRP A 68 3.41 -9.51 -2.11
C TRP A 68 4.06 -9.04 -0.80
N LEU A 69 3.25 -8.66 0.21
CA LEU A 69 3.74 -8.20 1.49
C LEU A 69 4.64 -9.24 2.15
N ASP A 70 4.30 -10.51 2.06
CA ASP A 70 5.12 -11.59 2.63
C ASP A 70 6.53 -11.59 2.06
N THR A 71 6.72 -11.16 0.81
CA THR A 71 8.04 -11.04 0.20
C THR A 71 8.84 -9.83 0.71
N GLN A 72 8.17 -8.87 1.37
CA GLN A 72 8.75 -7.60 1.79
C GLN A 72 8.94 -7.48 3.30
N ARG A 73 8.44 -8.43 4.10
CA ARG A 73 8.42 -8.30 5.57
C ARG A 73 9.80 -8.10 6.18
N ASP A 74 10.84 -8.68 5.58
CA ASP A 74 12.22 -8.54 6.08
C ASP A 74 12.75 -7.10 5.98
N LEU A 75 12.15 -6.27 5.13
CA LEU A 75 12.53 -4.87 4.95
C LEU A 75 11.79 -3.93 5.90
N LEU A 76 10.78 -4.44 6.62
CA LEU A 76 9.83 -3.62 7.37
C LEU A 76 9.98 -3.80 8.87
N LEU A 77 9.69 -2.72 9.61
CA LEU A 77 9.51 -2.75 11.06
C LEU A 77 8.06 -3.10 11.38
N GLU A 78 7.83 -3.67 12.55
CA GLU A 78 6.48 -3.91 13.04
C GLU A 78 5.96 -2.65 13.75
N TYR A 79 4.69 -2.30 13.51
CA TYR A 79 4.00 -1.25 14.26
C TYR A 79 3.62 -1.74 15.65
N SER A 80 3.10 -2.97 15.72
CA SER A 80 2.67 -3.62 16.97
C SER A 80 2.58 -5.12 16.74
N LYS A 81 2.31 -5.88 17.79
CA LYS A 81 2.09 -7.33 17.68
C LYS A 81 0.82 -7.64 16.91
N GLU A 82 -0.22 -6.80 17.05
CA GLU A 82 -1.50 -6.99 16.36
C GLU A 82 -1.41 -6.57 14.90
N ASP A 83 -0.90 -5.37 14.65
CA ASP A 83 -0.84 -4.81 13.29
C ASP A 83 0.32 -5.38 12.46
N ARG A 84 1.36 -5.79 13.12
CA ARG A 84 2.59 -6.29 12.51
C ARG A 84 3.19 -5.25 11.56
N HIS A 85 3.34 -5.56 10.28
CA HIS A 85 4.12 -4.75 9.33
C HIS A 85 3.31 -3.71 8.57
N THR A 86 1.99 -3.66 8.75
CA THR A 86 1.13 -2.72 8.04
C THR A 86 0.03 -2.18 8.92
N ILE A 87 -0.41 -0.96 8.62
CA ILE A 87 -1.64 -0.41 9.18
C ILE A 87 -2.57 -0.11 8.01
N PRO A 88 -3.54 -0.98 7.72
CA PRO A 88 -4.48 -0.76 6.62
C PRO A 88 -5.70 0.04 7.08
N LEU A 89 -6.25 0.81 6.16
CA LEU A 89 -7.49 1.53 6.34
C LEU A 89 -8.24 1.53 5.03
N THR A 90 -9.51 1.11 5.05
CA THR A 90 -10.35 1.09 3.87
C THR A 90 -11.67 1.79 4.16
N GLY A 91 -12.09 2.66 3.27
CA GLY A 91 -13.33 3.39 3.39
C GLY A 91 -13.94 3.68 2.04
N ASN A 92 -15.08 4.37 2.09
CA ASN A 92 -15.80 4.79 0.89
C ASN A 92 -15.33 6.17 0.46
N LEU A 93 -15.13 6.36 -0.84
CA LEU A 93 -14.91 7.70 -1.38
C LEU A 93 -16.20 8.50 -1.22
N VAL A 94 -16.09 9.68 -0.64
CA VAL A 94 -17.21 10.61 -0.48
C VAL A 94 -17.09 11.70 -1.55
N GLU A 95 -18.10 11.80 -2.38
CA GLU A 95 -18.21 12.87 -3.37
C GLU A 95 -19.17 13.94 -2.86
N TYR A 96 -18.82 15.22 -3.07
CA TYR A 96 -19.64 16.34 -2.59
C TYR A 96 -19.45 17.61 -3.42
#